data_cf897d95c6f5bfc4e60b14e690102d19
#
_entry.id   cf897d95c6f5bfc4e60b14e690102d19
#
_cell.length_a   1.000
_cell.length_b   1.000
_cell.length_c   1.000
_cell.angle_alpha   90.00
_cell.angle_beta   90.00
_cell.angle_gamma   90.00
#
_symmetry.space_group_name_H-M   'P 1'
#
loop_
_entity.id
_entity.type
_entity.pdbx_description
1 polymer ?
#
loop_
_entity_poly.entity_id
_entity_poly.type
_entity_poly.pdbx_seq_one_letter_code
_entity_poly.pdbx_strand_id
1 'polypeptide(L)'
;MCPFPRDRRPVPQLFAQSEASLGPVSSPTLTPRRLLADEIARSEWEMNLARALLLVAKEEYPQLSVELYLARLDQLAEEVKDRLADETAPLVLLDELIKTLYVRRKMSGNQKAFYDPRNCFLNDVLDRGLGIPLTLGIVMLEVGWRLGLPLEGVSFPGPFLIRYKGDALDLLLDPFDGGKVHFEDEAQEVLDGVYGGVVQLKDSFLRKADRRDMLQRLLTHLKGVYVNV
;
A
#
# COMPACT_ATOMS: atom_id res chain seq x y z
N MET A 1 20.16 28.46 93.24
CA MET A 1 19.35 27.57 92.43
C MET A 1 18.54 28.41 91.48
N CYS A 2 19.08 28.52 90.25
CA CYS A 2 18.41 29.26 89.16
C CYS A 2 17.76 28.26 88.22
N PRO A 3 16.54 28.53 87.76
CA PRO A 3 16.06 27.90 86.55
C PRO A 3 16.09 28.89 85.40
N PHE A 4 16.71 28.51 84.29
CA PHE A 4 16.72 29.25 83.05
C PHE A 4 15.38 29.07 82.29
N PRO A 5 14.81 30.13 81.68
CA PRO A 5 13.69 30.00 80.81
C PRO A 5 14.16 29.54 79.40
N ARG A 6 13.44 28.55 78.85
CA ARG A 6 13.62 28.10 77.48
C ARG A 6 12.90 29.02 76.52
N ASP A 7 13.65 29.83 75.82
CA ASP A 7 13.15 30.60 74.66
C ASP A 7 12.90 29.67 73.50
N ARG A 8 11.64 29.47 73.11
CA ARG A 8 11.21 28.75 71.88
C ARG A 8 10.95 29.77 70.81
N ARG A 9 11.93 30.00 69.90
CA ARG A 9 11.68 30.71 68.65
C ARG A 9 10.99 29.81 67.70
N PRO A 10 9.98 30.24 66.93
CA PRO A 10 9.33 29.44 65.90
C PRO A 10 10.25 29.29 64.68
N VAL A 11 10.39 28.07 64.19
CA VAL A 11 11.10 27.74 62.96
C VAL A 11 10.29 28.26 61.76
N PRO A 12 10.89 28.96 60.78
CA PRO A 12 10.18 29.42 59.61
C PRO A 12 9.78 28.20 58.77
N GLN A 13 8.48 28.04 58.46
CA GLN A 13 7.96 27.17 57.46
C GLN A 13 8.31 27.73 56.06
N LEU A 14 9.49 27.41 55.57
CA LEU A 14 9.87 27.55 54.17
C LEU A 14 9.84 26.17 53.57
N PHE A 15 8.75 25.84 52.91
CA PHE A 15 8.60 24.83 51.85
C PHE A 15 7.12 24.54 51.62
N ALA A 16 6.35 25.61 51.23
CA ALA A 16 5.14 25.39 50.50
C ALA A 16 5.59 25.01 49.07
N GLN A 17 5.65 23.74 48.79
CA GLN A 17 5.95 23.23 47.47
C GLN A 17 4.84 23.64 46.52
N SER A 18 5.19 24.43 45.51
CA SER A 18 4.37 24.61 44.33
C SER A 18 4.22 23.25 43.65
N GLU A 19 3.07 22.61 43.81
CA GLU A 19 2.64 21.57 42.89
C GLU A 19 2.48 22.25 41.50
N ALA A 20 3.56 22.23 40.73
CA ALA A 20 3.48 22.49 39.30
C ALA A 20 2.57 21.42 38.73
N SER A 21 1.34 21.80 38.40
CA SER A 21 0.40 20.97 37.66
C SER A 21 1.09 20.62 36.34
N LEU A 22 1.59 19.40 36.24
CA LEU A 22 1.95 18.79 34.96
C LEU A 22 0.64 18.75 34.16
N GLY A 23 0.51 19.69 33.21
CA GLY A 23 -0.56 19.65 32.23
C GLY A 23 -0.60 18.28 31.55
N PRO A 24 -1.75 17.86 31.02
CA PRO A 24 -1.87 16.55 30.40
C PRO A 24 -0.75 16.40 29.36
N VAL A 25 0.12 15.41 29.57
CA VAL A 25 1.10 14.99 28.57
C VAL A 25 0.28 14.55 27.37
N SER A 26 0.17 15.43 26.37
CA SER A 26 -0.47 15.08 25.09
C SER A 26 0.30 13.87 24.55
N SER A 27 -0.39 12.75 24.44
CA SER A 27 0.18 11.56 23.79
C SER A 27 0.82 12.02 22.48
N PRO A 28 2.04 11.61 22.16
CA PRO A 28 2.70 12.04 20.93
C PRO A 28 1.80 11.69 19.75
N THR A 29 1.32 12.70 19.05
CA THR A 29 0.50 12.51 17.85
C THR A 29 1.35 11.70 16.87
N LEU A 30 0.95 10.45 16.60
CA LEU A 30 1.69 9.56 15.70
C LEU A 30 1.69 10.19 14.30
N THR A 31 2.85 10.59 13.84
CA THR A 31 3.02 11.13 12.48
C THR A 31 2.81 10.03 11.44
N PRO A 32 2.37 10.35 10.19
CA PRO A 32 2.26 9.35 9.13
C PRO A 32 3.54 8.54 8.94
N ARG A 33 4.71 9.17 9.04
CA ARG A 33 6.03 8.51 8.95
C ARG A 33 6.25 7.49 10.05
N ARG A 34 5.84 7.81 11.28
CA ARG A 34 5.98 6.85 12.39
C ARG A 34 5.07 5.66 12.19
N LEU A 35 3.81 5.89 11.81
CA LEU A 35 2.87 4.84 11.49
C LEU A 35 3.35 3.97 10.33
N LEU A 36 3.94 4.58 9.29
CA LEU A 36 4.55 3.86 8.17
C LEU A 36 5.74 3.01 8.62
N ALA A 37 6.62 3.55 9.47
CA ALA A 37 7.74 2.80 10.01
C ALA A 37 7.27 1.58 10.83
N ASP A 38 6.24 1.76 11.65
CA ASP A 38 5.65 0.68 12.44
C ASP A 38 4.98 -0.38 11.53
N GLU A 39 4.35 0.04 10.40
CA GLU A 39 3.77 -0.88 9.42
C GLU A 39 4.83 -1.69 8.67
N ILE A 40 5.92 -1.06 8.25
CA ILE A 40 7.05 -1.71 7.55
C ILE A 40 7.79 -2.69 8.47
N ALA A 41 7.83 -2.42 9.78
CA ALA A 41 8.49 -3.27 10.76
C ALA A 41 7.77 -4.60 11.01
N ARG A 42 6.51 -4.75 10.60
CA ARG A 42 5.74 -5.99 10.72
C ARG A 42 6.35 -7.10 9.86
N SER A 43 5.99 -8.34 10.15
CA SER A 43 6.33 -9.45 9.26
C SER A 43 5.68 -9.28 7.88
N GLU A 44 6.20 -9.96 6.86
CA GLU A 44 5.66 -9.90 5.49
C GLU A 44 4.14 -10.20 5.43
N TRP A 45 3.68 -11.14 6.25
CA TRP A 45 2.28 -11.55 6.28
C TRP A 45 1.36 -10.58 7.03
N GLU A 46 1.90 -9.84 7.98
CA GLU A 46 1.15 -8.89 8.82
C GLU A 46 1.16 -7.47 8.25
N MET A 47 2.14 -7.14 7.41
CA MET A 47 2.24 -5.84 6.77
C MET A 47 1.03 -5.62 5.84
N ASN A 48 0.27 -4.56 6.07
CA ASN A 48 -0.80 -4.15 5.15
C ASN A 48 -0.23 -3.18 4.10
N LEU A 49 -0.06 -3.68 2.87
CA LEU A 49 0.55 -2.90 1.78
C LEU A 49 -0.29 -1.67 1.43
N ALA A 50 -1.62 -1.80 1.30
CA ALA A 50 -2.50 -0.67 1.02
C ALA A 50 -2.39 0.41 2.11
N ARG A 51 -2.36 0.01 3.39
CA ARG A 51 -2.15 0.93 4.51
C ARG A 51 -0.82 1.66 4.40
N ALA A 52 0.26 0.95 4.08
CA ALA A 52 1.58 1.56 3.90
C ALA A 52 1.56 2.63 2.78
N LEU A 53 0.95 2.31 1.63
CA LEU A 53 0.81 3.27 0.52
C LEU A 53 -0.07 4.48 0.88
N LEU A 54 -1.15 4.26 1.63
CA LEU A 54 -2.01 5.35 2.09
C LEU A 54 -1.32 6.23 3.14
N LEU A 55 -0.43 5.68 3.96
CA LEU A 55 0.40 6.46 4.87
C LEU A 55 1.45 7.29 4.13
N VAL A 56 2.01 6.79 3.01
CA VAL A 56 2.82 7.61 2.09
C VAL A 56 1.99 8.73 1.50
N ALA A 57 0.78 8.44 1.01
CA ALA A 57 -0.12 9.46 0.47
C ALA A 57 -0.52 10.51 1.51
N LYS A 58 -0.62 10.14 2.79
CA LYS A 58 -0.99 11.05 3.88
C LYS A 58 0.08 12.13 4.16
N GLU A 59 1.32 11.95 3.72
CA GLU A 59 2.35 12.99 3.75
C GLU A 59 2.01 14.14 2.78
N GLU A 60 1.43 13.82 1.61
CA GLU A 60 0.97 14.80 0.62
C GLU A 60 -0.44 15.32 0.95
N TYR A 61 -1.30 14.47 1.50
CA TYR A 61 -2.70 14.74 1.83
C TYR A 61 -2.94 14.58 3.34
N PRO A 62 -2.60 15.57 4.21
CA PRO A 62 -2.68 15.42 5.67
C PRO A 62 -4.07 15.04 6.20
N GLN A 63 -5.13 15.44 5.48
CA GLN A 63 -6.53 15.15 5.87
C GLN A 63 -7.04 13.79 5.36
N LEU A 64 -6.20 13.01 4.66
CA LEU A 64 -6.58 11.71 4.12
C LEU A 64 -6.95 10.75 5.25
N SER A 65 -8.12 10.11 5.12
CA SER A 65 -8.54 9.02 6.00
C SER A 65 -8.06 7.70 5.41
N VAL A 66 -7.09 7.07 6.04
CA VAL A 66 -6.55 5.76 5.63
C VAL A 66 -7.65 4.70 5.67
N GLU A 67 -8.46 4.72 6.72
CA GLU A 67 -9.53 3.75 6.95
C GLU A 67 -10.61 3.82 5.88
N LEU A 68 -10.93 5.03 5.40
CA LEU A 68 -11.90 5.21 4.31
C LEU A 68 -11.46 4.52 3.02
N TYR A 69 -10.19 4.66 2.67
CA TYR A 69 -9.66 4.05 1.44
C TYR A 69 -9.44 2.55 1.57
N LEU A 70 -9.11 2.06 2.75
CA LEU A 70 -9.11 0.61 3.02
C LEU A 70 -10.52 0.03 2.86
N ALA A 71 -11.54 0.69 3.42
CA ALA A 71 -12.94 0.28 3.26
C ALA A 71 -13.39 0.30 1.79
N ARG A 72 -12.86 1.19 0.94
CA ARG A 72 -13.14 1.17 -0.51
C ARG A 72 -12.58 -0.06 -1.21
N LEU A 73 -11.41 -0.56 -0.79
CA LEU A 73 -10.88 -1.82 -1.30
C LEU A 73 -11.74 -3.01 -0.85
N ASP A 74 -12.26 -2.97 0.39
CA ASP A 74 -13.19 -3.97 0.89
C ASP A 74 -14.49 -3.95 0.07
N GLN A 75 -15.04 -2.76 -0.21
CA GLN A 75 -16.23 -2.60 -1.06
C GLN A 75 -16.04 -3.13 -2.48
N LEU A 76 -14.84 -2.95 -3.08
CA LEU A 76 -14.55 -3.52 -4.40
C LEU A 76 -14.55 -5.05 -4.37
N ALA A 77 -14.04 -5.66 -3.30
CA ALA A 77 -14.09 -7.12 -3.14
C ALA A 77 -15.53 -7.63 -2.95
N GLU A 78 -16.34 -6.95 -2.14
CA GLU A 78 -17.76 -7.29 -1.98
C GLU A 78 -18.53 -7.11 -3.30
N GLU A 79 -18.25 -6.07 -4.09
CA GLU A 79 -18.86 -5.89 -5.42
C GLU A 79 -18.62 -7.10 -6.35
N VAL A 80 -17.41 -7.67 -6.32
CA VAL A 80 -17.09 -8.88 -7.09
C VAL A 80 -17.91 -10.07 -6.60
N LYS A 81 -17.98 -10.30 -5.28
CA LYS A 81 -18.72 -11.41 -4.67
C LYS A 81 -20.21 -11.31 -4.97
N ASP A 82 -20.82 -10.13 -4.80
CA ASP A 82 -22.25 -9.92 -5.02
C ASP A 82 -22.69 -10.25 -6.45
N ARG A 83 -21.76 -10.13 -7.42
CA ARG A 83 -22.06 -10.44 -8.82
C ARG A 83 -22.02 -11.92 -9.16
N LEU A 84 -21.30 -12.68 -8.37
CA LEU A 84 -21.08 -14.10 -8.61
C LEU A 84 -21.96 -14.99 -7.71
N ALA A 85 -22.70 -14.38 -6.78
CA ALA A 85 -23.51 -15.08 -5.79
C ALA A 85 -22.68 -16.17 -5.07
N ASP A 86 -23.04 -17.44 -5.26
CA ASP A 86 -22.38 -18.58 -4.61
C ASP A 86 -21.18 -19.15 -5.42
N GLU A 87 -20.83 -18.52 -6.56
CA GLU A 87 -19.71 -19.00 -7.39
C GLU A 87 -18.36 -18.62 -6.75
N THR A 88 -17.52 -19.60 -6.49
CA THR A 88 -16.24 -19.44 -5.79
C THR A 88 -15.04 -19.97 -6.58
N ALA A 89 -15.25 -20.43 -7.83
CA ALA A 89 -14.16 -20.92 -8.68
C ALA A 89 -13.12 -19.80 -8.91
N PRO A 90 -11.83 -20.01 -8.57
CA PRO A 90 -10.83 -18.94 -8.57
C PRO A 90 -10.68 -18.20 -9.90
N LEU A 91 -10.78 -18.92 -11.04
CA LEU A 91 -10.67 -18.27 -12.36
C LEU A 91 -11.92 -17.43 -12.70
N VAL A 92 -13.11 -17.80 -12.21
CA VAL A 92 -14.33 -17.00 -12.37
C VAL A 92 -14.25 -15.74 -11.51
N LEU A 93 -13.76 -15.87 -10.27
CA LEU A 93 -13.47 -14.72 -9.40
C LEU A 93 -12.43 -13.77 -10.02
N LEU A 94 -11.38 -14.32 -10.63
CA LEU A 94 -10.34 -13.53 -11.30
C LEU A 94 -10.91 -12.76 -12.51
N ASP A 95 -11.68 -13.41 -13.36
CA ASP A 95 -12.33 -12.78 -14.52
C ASP A 95 -13.26 -11.66 -14.08
N GLU A 96 -14.08 -11.90 -13.04
CA GLU A 96 -15.00 -10.90 -12.51
C GLU A 96 -14.25 -9.74 -11.82
N LEU A 97 -13.12 -10.00 -11.15
CA LEU A 97 -12.23 -8.97 -10.61
C LEU A 97 -11.70 -8.06 -11.74
N ILE A 98 -11.19 -8.64 -12.82
CA ILE A 98 -10.71 -7.90 -13.99
C ILE A 98 -11.85 -7.03 -14.58
N LYS A 99 -13.03 -7.61 -14.79
CA LYS A 99 -14.19 -6.88 -15.29
C LYS A 99 -14.61 -5.75 -14.34
N THR A 100 -14.59 -5.99 -13.04
CA THR A 100 -14.95 -4.97 -12.05
C THR A 100 -13.99 -3.80 -12.10
N LEU A 101 -12.68 -4.04 -12.08
CA LEU A 101 -11.70 -2.96 -12.08
C LEU A 101 -11.65 -2.20 -13.43
N TYR A 102 -11.56 -2.91 -14.54
CA TYR A 102 -11.23 -2.28 -15.83
C TYR A 102 -12.45 -1.94 -16.68
N VAL A 103 -13.54 -2.72 -16.61
CA VAL A 103 -14.72 -2.44 -17.40
C VAL A 103 -15.71 -1.55 -16.64
N ARG A 104 -16.02 -1.88 -15.39
CA ARG A 104 -17.05 -1.14 -14.62
C ARG A 104 -16.46 0.11 -13.94
N ARG A 105 -15.34 -0.04 -13.23
CA ARG A 105 -14.65 1.08 -12.57
C ARG A 105 -13.77 1.87 -13.52
N LYS A 106 -13.58 1.39 -14.76
CA LYS A 106 -12.84 2.05 -15.85
C LYS A 106 -11.41 2.42 -15.45
N MET A 107 -10.79 1.61 -14.58
CA MET A 107 -9.39 1.81 -14.23
C MET A 107 -8.52 1.61 -15.46
N SER A 108 -7.46 2.41 -15.59
CA SER A 108 -6.59 2.34 -16.76
C SER A 108 -5.21 2.94 -16.48
N GLY A 109 -4.23 2.52 -17.28
CA GLY A 109 -2.90 3.13 -17.28
C GLY A 109 -2.92 4.57 -17.75
N ASN A 110 -2.30 5.47 -17.00
CA ASN A 110 -2.18 6.87 -17.40
C ASN A 110 -1.01 7.06 -18.38
N GLN A 111 -1.22 6.67 -19.63
CA GLN A 111 -0.20 6.80 -20.68
C GLN A 111 0.10 8.25 -21.04
N LYS A 112 -0.90 9.15 -20.97
CA LYS A 112 -0.79 10.56 -21.37
C LYS A 112 0.03 11.40 -20.40
N ALA A 113 -0.04 11.06 -19.10
CA ALA A 113 0.68 11.74 -18.03
C ALA A 113 1.28 10.70 -17.06
N PHE A 114 2.18 9.87 -17.60
CA PHE A 114 2.78 8.75 -16.85
C PHE A 114 3.52 9.22 -15.59
N TYR A 115 4.20 10.37 -15.66
CA TYR A 115 4.97 10.95 -14.56
C TYR A 115 4.15 11.90 -13.66
N ASP A 116 2.82 11.93 -13.78
CA ASP A 116 1.97 12.63 -12.81
C ASP A 116 2.08 11.94 -11.43
N PRO A 117 2.54 12.64 -10.35
CA PRO A 117 2.71 12.04 -9.03
C PRO A 117 1.43 11.43 -8.47
N ARG A 118 0.24 11.93 -8.87
CA ARG A 118 -1.06 11.37 -8.49
C ARG A 118 -1.27 9.92 -8.95
N ASN A 119 -0.50 9.44 -9.94
CA ASN A 119 -0.53 8.04 -10.34
C ASN A 119 0.15 7.12 -9.32
N CYS A 120 0.90 7.68 -8.37
CA CYS A 120 1.62 6.95 -7.32
C CYS A 120 0.85 6.90 -5.99
N PHE A 121 -0.06 7.84 -5.76
CA PHE A 121 -0.83 7.89 -4.52
C PHE A 121 -2.09 7.04 -4.61
N LEU A 122 -2.21 6.04 -3.72
CA LEU A 122 -3.28 5.04 -3.81
C LEU A 122 -4.69 5.66 -3.70
N ASN A 123 -4.85 6.72 -2.91
CA ASN A 123 -6.11 7.48 -2.84
C ASN A 123 -6.49 8.07 -4.21
N ASP A 124 -5.55 8.76 -4.87
CA ASP A 124 -5.78 9.34 -6.21
C ASP A 124 -6.07 8.29 -7.26
N VAL A 125 -5.37 7.15 -7.19
CA VAL A 125 -5.62 6.03 -8.11
C VAL A 125 -7.03 5.49 -7.94
N LEU A 126 -7.49 5.31 -6.69
CA LEU A 126 -8.85 4.86 -6.39
C LEU A 126 -9.92 5.90 -6.76
N ASP A 127 -9.61 7.20 -6.62
CA ASP A 127 -10.55 8.29 -6.97
C ASP A 127 -10.68 8.52 -8.46
N ARG A 128 -9.56 8.47 -9.18
CA ARG A 128 -9.47 8.84 -10.60
C ARG A 128 -9.60 7.65 -11.55
N GLY A 129 -9.35 6.43 -11.06
CA GLY A 129 -9.21 5.24 -11.89
C GLY A 129 -7.95 5.24 -12.77
N LEU A 130 -6.97 6.12 -12.51
CA LEU A 130 -5.75 6.28 -13.31
C LEU A 130 -4.51 5.99 -12.47
N GLY A 131 -3.59 5.18 -12.99
CA GLY A 131 -2.37 4.81 -12.26
C GLY A 131 -1.20 4.42 -13.17
N ILE A 132 -0.09 4.06 -12.54
CA ILE A 132 1.05 3.37 -13.15
C ILE A 132 0.88 1.86 -13.02
N PRO A 133 1.66 1.03 -13.75
CA PRO A 133 1.55 -0.44 -13.65
C PRO A 133 1.55 -0.95 -12.20
N LEU A 134 2.41 -0.40 -11.37
CA LEU A 134 2.57 -0.81 -9.98
C LEU A 134 1.34 -0.49 -9.12
N THR A 135 0.81 0.73 -9.18
CA THR A 135 -0.32 1.13 -8.33
C THR A 135 -1.64 0.47 -8.74
N LEU A 136 -1.86 0.30 -10.05
CA LEU A 136 -2.99 -0.49 -10.56
C LEU A 136 -2.86 -1.96 -10.16
N GLY A 137 -1.64 -2.51 -10.24
CA GLY A 137 -1.35 -3.87 -9.78
C GLY A 137 -1.59 -4.05 -8.29
N ILE A 138 -1.21 -3.08 -7.47
CA ILE A 138 -1.47 -3.14 -6.02
C ILE A 138 -2.98 -3.10 -5.73
N VAL A 139 -3.77 -2.30 -6.45
CA VAL A 139 -5.25 -2.35 -6.31
C VAL A 139 -5.77 -3.74 -6.65
N MET A 140 -5.32 -4.35 -7.77
CA MET A 140 -5.74 -5.69 -8.16
C MET A 140 -5.32 -6.75 -7.12
N LEU A 141 -4.08 -6.69 -6.60
CA LEU A 141 -3.58 -7.58 -5.55
C LEU A 141 -4.41 -7.46 -4.27
N GLU A 142 -4.64 -6.24 -3.82
CA GLU A 142 -5.36 -5.96 -2.56
C GLU A 142 -6.82 -6.43 -2.62
N VAL A 143 -7.49 -6.24 -3.75
CA VAL A 143 -8.87 -6.75 -3.94
C VAL A 143 -8.84 -8.28 -4.10
N GLY A 144 -7.90 -8.81 -4.88
CA GLY A 144 -7.76 -10.25 -5.10
C GLY A 144 -7.45 -11.03 -3.82
N TRP A 145 -6.59 -10.49 -2.93
CA TRP A 145 -6.31 -11.11 -1.63
C TRP A 145 -7.55 -11.15 -0.72
N ARG A 146 -8.41 -10.12 -0.77
CA ARG A 146 -9.71 -10.10 -0.06
C ARG A 146 -10.70 -11.13 -0.59
N LEU A 147 -10.54 -11.51 -1.86
CA LEU A 147 -11.30 -12.58 -2.51
C LEU A 147 -10.70 -13.97 -2.28
N GLY A 148 -9.55 -14.06 -1.60
CA GLY A 148 -8.84 -15.33 -1.41
C GLY A 148 -8.10 -15.83 -2.66
N LEU A 149 -7.89 -14.97 -3.67
CA LEU A 149 -7.20 -15.35 -4.90
C LEU A 149 -5.69 -15.48 -4.66
N PRO A 150 -5.04 -16.49 -5.23
CA PRO A 150 -3.60 -16.72 -5.11
C PRO A 150 -2.82 -15.81 -6.07
N LEU A 151 -2.90 -14.50 -5.80
CA LEU A 151 -2.22 -13.47 -6.58
C LEU A 151 -0.89 -13.07 -5.94
N GLU A 152 0.13 -12.89 -6.77
CA GLU A 152 1.47 -12.45 -6.38
C GLU A 152 1.95 -11.33 -7.31
N GLY A 153 2.59 -10.30 -6.74
CA GLY A 153 3.37 -9.37 -7.55
C GLY A 153 4.62 -10.05 -8.11
N VAL A 154 5.05 -9.66 -9.31
CA VAL A 154 6.22 -10.25 -9.97
C VAL A 154 7.32 -9.21 -10.13
N SER A 155 8.56 -9.58 -9.80
CA SER A 155 9.75 -8.74 -9.96
C SER A 155 10.20 -8.63 -11.42
N PHE A 156 9.25 -8.37 -12.33
CA PHE A 156 9.51 -8.30 -13.77
C PHE A 156 10.23 -6.99 -14.13
N PRO A 157 11.25 -7.03 -15.01
CA PRO A 157 11.90 -5.83 -15.48
C PRO A 157 10.97 -5.07 -16.45
N GLY A 158 10.87 -3.74 -16.25
CA GLY A 158 9.94 -2.91 -17.01
C GLY A 158 8.56 -2.83 -16.35
N PRO A 159 7.50 -3.42 -16.91
CA PRO A 159 6.16 -3.35 -16.34
C PRO A 159 6.09 -4.10 -15.00
N PHE A 160 5.14 -3.70 -14.15
CA PHE A 160 4.79 -4.51 -12.98
C PHE A 160 3.70 -5.49 -13.41
N LEU A 161 3.97 -6.77 -13.27
CA LEU A 161 3.03 -7.83 -13.57
C LEU A 161 2.51 -8.49 -12.29
N ILE A 162 1.37 -9.14 -12.41
CA ILE A 162 0.79 -9.97 -11.36
C ILE A 162 0.75 -11.40 -11.86
N ARG A 163 1.14 -12.36 -11.02
CA ARG A 163 0.95 -13.77 -11.29
C ARG A 163 -0.27 -14.28 -10.50
N TYR A 164 -1.18 -14.93 -11.21
CA TYR A 164 -2.14 -15.85 -10.62
C TYR A 164 -1.48 -17.21 -10.56
N LYS A 165 -1.36 -17.79 -9.37
CA LYS A 165 -0.74 -19.08 -9.13
C LYS A 165 -1.82 -20.10 -8.80
N GLY A 166 -2.35 -20.76 -9.83
CA GLY A 166 -3.35 -21.79 -9.70
C GLY A 166 -2.74 -23.20 -9.56
N ASP A 167 -3.58 -24.17 -9.22
CA ASP A 167 -3.12 -25.56 -9.08
C ASP A 167 -2.71 -26.19 -10.42
N ALA A 168 -3.35 -25.81 -11.50
CA ALA A 168 -3.16 -26.39 -12.84
C ALA A 168 -2.60 -25.39 -13.86
N LEU A 169 -2.62 -24.11 -13.58
CA LEU A 169 -2.30 -23.05 -14.54
C LEU A 169 -1.81 -21.80 -13.84
N ASP A 170 -0.63 -21.34 -14.22
CA ASP A 170 -0.10 -20.03 -13.84
C ASP A 170 -0.35 -19.03 -14.98
N LEU A 171 -0.85 -17.83 -14.61
CA LEU A 171 -1.13 -16.75 -15.54
C LEU A 171 -0.38 -15.49 -15.11
N LEU A 172 0.05 -14.70 -16.09
CA LEU A 172 0.54 -13.34 -15.88
C LEU A 172 -0.52 -12.33 -16.30
N LEU A 173 -0.69 -11.30 -15.50
CA LEU A 173 -1.68 -10.24 -15.71
C LEU A 173 -0.95 -8.91 -15.85
N ASP A 174 -1.30 -8.14 -16.88
CA ASP A 174 -0.80 -6.76 -17.03
C ASP A 174 -1.84 -5.76 -16.52
N PRO A 175 -1.67 -5.19 -15.32
CA PRO A 175 -2.61 -4.24 -14.76
C PRO A 175 -2.63 -2.90 -15.50
N PHE A 176 -1.63 -2.57 -16.30
CA PHE A 176 -1.57 -1.34 -17.07
C PHE A 176 -2.31 -1.45 -18.40
N ASP A 177 -2.38 -2.66 -18.96
CA ASP A 177 -3.12 -3.00 -20.17
C ASP A 177 -4.45 -3.71 -19.84
N GLY A 178 -5.24 -3.10 -18.93
CA GLY A 178 -6.60 -3.56 -18.64
C GLY A 178 -6.71 -4.93 -17.98
N GLY A 179 -5.67 -5.42 -17.32
CA GLY A 179 -5.64 -6.77 -16.75
C GLY A 179 -5.45 -7.86 -17.80
N LYS A 180 -4.85 -7.53 -18.96
CA LYS A 180 -4.56 -8.48 -20.01
C LYS A 180 -3.85 -9.70 -19.48
N VAL A 181 -4.37 -10.87 -19.87
CA VAL A 181 -3.86 -12.17 -19.44
C VAL A 181 -2.85 -12.68 -20.43
N HIS A 182 -1.73 -13.16 -19.92
CA HIS A 182 -0.69 -13.87 -20.67
C HIS A 182 -0.41 -15.21 -19.98
N PHE A 183 -0.06 -16.19 -20.76
CA PHE A 183 0.52 -17.42 -20.21
C PHE A 183 1.98 -17.18 -19.79
N GLU A 184 2.50 -17.98 -18.85
CA GLU A 184 3.86 -17.79 -18.36
C GLU A 184 4.92 -17.98 -19.45
N ASP A 185 4.68 -18.85 -20.43
CA ASP A 185 5.53 -19.06 -21.61
C ASP A 185 5.53 -17.85 -22.58
N GLU A 186 4.53 -16.97 -22.51
CA GLU A 186 4.49 -15.70 -23.25
C GLU A 186 5.30 -14.58 -22.58
N ALA A 187 5.89 -14.82 -21.41
CA ALA A 187 6.63 -13.79 -20.67
C ALA A 187 7.82 -13.20 -21.46
N GLN A 188 8.44 -14.01 -22.35
CA GLN A 188 9.49 -13.51 -23.24
C GLN A 188 8.92 -12.49 -24.25
N GLU A 189 7.72 -12.69 -24.76
CA GLU A 189 7.08 -11.75 -25.71
C GLU A 189 6.78 -10.40 -25.04
N VAL A 190 6.33 -10.44 -23.76
CA VAL A 190 6.12 -9.21 -22.95
C VAL A 190 7.45 -8.46 -22.79
N LEU A 191 8.54 -9.20 -22.52
CA LEU A 191 9.87 -8.63 -22.36
C LEU A 191 10.39 -8.04 -23.69
N ASP A 192 10.16 -8.73 -24.78
CA ASP A 192 10.55 -8.28 -26.14
C ASP A 192 9.81 -7.01 -26.55
N GLY A 193 8.55 -6.88 -26.17
CA GLY A 193 7.77 -5.65 -26.37
C GLY A 193 8.36 -4.42 -25.65
N VAL A 194 9.04 -4.65 -24.52
CA VAL A 194 9.67 -3.55 -23.73
C VAL A 194 11.10 -3.25 -24.22
N TYR A 195 11.86 -4.30 -24.52
CA TYR A 195 13.32 -4.19 -24.77
C TYR A 195 13.74 -4.53 -26.21
N GLY A 196 12.79 -4.71 -27.12
CA GLY A 196 13.08 -4.99 -28.53
C GLY A 196 13.85 -6.29 -28.78
N GLY A 197 13.65 -7.32 -27.95
CA GLY A 197 14.25 -8.64 -28.09
C GLY A 197 15.70 -8.77 -27.63
N VAL A 198 16.29 -7.72 -27.04
CA VAL A 198 17.70 -7.75 -26.58
C VAL A 198 17.88 -8.35 -25.19
N VAL A 199 16.80 -8.53 -24.42
CA VAL A 199 16.81 -9.08 -23.07
C VAL A 199 16.18 -10.45 -23.07
N GLN A 200 16.92 -11.46 -22.59
CA GLN A 200 16.40 -12.81 -22.46
C GLN A 200 15.74 -13.01 -21.10
N LEU A 201 14.60 -13.71 -21.07
CA LEU A 201 13.88 -14.06 -19.85
C LEU A 201 14.78 -14.89 -18.93
N LYS A 202 14.73 -14.58 -17.65
CA LYS A 202 15.43 -15.31 -16.58
C LYS A 202 14.43 -15.64 -15.48
N ASP A 203 14.60 -16.77 -14.81
CA ASP A 203 13.74 -17.17 -13.68
C ASP A 203 13.67 -16.09 -12.58
N SER A 204 14.78 -15.35 -12.39
CA SER A 204 14.81 -14.24 -11.43
C SER A 204 13.83 -13.11 -11.76
N PHE A 205 13.42 -12.96 -13.03
CA PHE A 205 12.45 -11.95 -13.47
C PHE A 205 11.01 -12.33 -13.11
N LEU A 206 10.76 -13.62 -12.93
CA LEU A 206 9.46 -14.14 -12.49
C LEU A 206 9.40 -14.38 -10.98
N ARG A 207 10.42 -13.94 -10.24
CA ARG A 207 10.42 -14.05 -8.78
C ARG A 207 9.28 -13.21 -8.17
N LYS A 208 8.64 -13.78 -7.15
CA LYS A 208 7.67 -13.06 -6.34
C LYS A 208 8.28 -11.77 -5.78
N ALA A 209 7.59 -10.66 -5.94
CA ALA A 209 7.86 -9.42 -5.25
C ALA A 209 7.13 -9.42 -3.91
N ASP A 210 7.83 -9.21 -2.82
CA ASP A 210 7.21 -9.05 -1.51
C ASP A 210 6.60 -7.64 -1.35
N ARG A 211 5.86 -7.42 -0.25
CA ARG A 211 5.19 -6.14 -0.01
C ARG A 211 6.18 -4.99 0.17
N ARG A 212 7.36 -5.27 0.73
CA ARG A 212 8.43 -4.27 0.88
C ARG A 212 9.09 -3.95 -0.46
N ASP A 213 9.32 -4.95 -1.32
CA ASP A 213 9.82 -4.75 -2.67
C ASP A 213 8.88 -3.81 -3.46
N MET A 214 7.57 -4.06 -3.39
CA MET A 214 6.56 -3.21 -4.05
C MET A 214 6.54 -1.79 -3.49
N LEU A 215 6.58 -1.62 -2.18
CA LEU A 215 6.64 -0.30 -1.54
C LEU A 215 7.94 0.43 -1.91
N GLN A 216 9.09 -0.24 -1.88
CA GLN A 216 10.37 0.33 -2.27
C GLN A 216 10.37 0.77 -3.74
N ARG A 217 9.80 -0.05 -4.63
CA ARG A 217 9.65 0.29 -6.06
C ARG A 217 8.79 1.53 -6.25
N LEU A 218 7.68 1.64 -5.50
CA LEU A 218 6.83 2.84 -5.52
C LEU A 218 7.59 4.08 -5.07
N LEU A 219 8.27 4.03 -3.93
CA LEU A 219 9.01 5.16 -3.39
C LEU A 219 10.15 5.59 -4.33
N THR A 220 10.80 4.62 -4.97
CA THR A 220 11.85 4.89 -5.97
C THR A 220 11.27 5.60 -7.19
N HIS A 221 10.11 5.15 -7.69
CA HIS A 221 9.42 5.79 -8.81
C HIS A 221 8.96 7.21 -8.44
N LEU A 222 8.31 7.36 -7.28
CA LEU A 222 7.85 8.64 -6.78
C LEU A 222 9.00 9.64 -6.60
N LYS A 223 10.14 9.19 -6.04
CA LYS A 223 11.37 9.99 -5.97
C LYS A 223 11.80 10.44 -7.38
N GLY A 224 11.81 9.54 -8.36
CA GLY A 224 12.14 9.86 -9.75
C GLY A 224 11.22 10.92 -10.35
N VAL A 225 9.91 10.83 -10.07
CA VAL A 225 8.92 11.83 -10.50
C VAL A 225 9.24 13.20 -9.92
N TYR A 226 9.49 13.31 -8.62
CA TYR A 226 9.77 14.61 -7.96
C TYR A 226 11.16 15.21 -8.28
N VAL A 227 12.14 14.38 -8.63
CA VAL A 227 13.49 14.87 -8.97
C VAL A 227 13.57 15.35 -10.43
N ASN A 228 12.74 14.80 -11.31
CA ASN A 228 12.78 15.10 -12.75
C ASN A 228 11.73 16.12 -13.19
N VAL A 229 10.91 16.65 -12.28
CA VAL A 229 9.98 17.76 -12.49
C VAL A 229 10.62 19.06 -12.01
#